data_3eec79b839d4023072fa13e212b8ee08
#
_entry.id   3eec79b839d4023072fa13e212b8ee08
#
_cell.length_a   1.000
_cell.length_b   1.000
_cell.length_c   1.000
_cell.angle_alpha   90.00
_cell.angle_beta   90.00
_cell.angle_gamma   90.00
#
_symmetry.space_group_name_H-M   'P 1'
#
loop_
_entity.id
_entity.type
_entity.pdbx_description
1 polymer ?
#
loop_
_entity_poly.entity_id
_entity_poly.type
_entity_poly.pdbx_seq_one_letter_code
_entity_poly.pdbx_strand_id
1 'polypeptide(L)'
;MLSFAGQVRWLRAFPFAACLLLIALLAAPAAASKKIIFDTDPGTDDALALMLALNSPELDVRAITVVPGNVTAEMGLENALRMVSLANRCDIPVAAGAKHPLFQKLITAEFWHGKNGLANIELPASKCKVDGRFGPDLIIQLIHASPHEITLVPVGPLTNIALAVEKDPSIVPLVKEVILMGGSITGGNVNAAAEANIYNDPEAAQIVFQAGWALTMVGLEVGDKALFTPKNLDELGETHGPVNDFVYGVNKFLVGLAEQFGATGSPMYDPSAVAVAVDSTLVKVQEMHVDVETRGEFTRGETVGNRHGDVERNVLHGDRYIIEGLDKVAPNAKVCVDVDAERLLQMFVSRIKGK
;
A
#
# COMPACT_ATOMS: atom_id res chain seq x y z
N MET A 1 -89.11 -15.21 28.92
CA MET A 1 -88.62 -13.84 29.16
C MET A 1 -87.14 -13.86 28.93
N LEU A 2 -86.65 -13.21 27.91
CA LEU A 2 -85.35 -13.40 27.29
C LEU A 2 -84.29 -12.51 27.94
N SER A 3 -83.16 -13.12 28.36
CA SER A 3 -81.94 -12.48 28.84
C SER A 3 -80.95 -12.35 27.67
N PHE A 4 -80.51 -11.13 27.34
CA PHE A 4 -79.46 -10.85 26.40
C PHE A 4 -78.16 -10.75 27.15
N ALA A 5 -77.17 -11.64 26.87
CA ALA A 5 -75.80 -11.57 27.32
C ALA A 5 -74.98 -10.86 26.24
N GLY A 6 -74.38 -9.73 26.60
CA GLY A 6 -73.41 -8.99 25.76
C GLY A 6 -72.06 -9.64 25.65
N GLN A 7 -71.61 -9.85 24.42
CA GLN A 7 -70.22 -10.29 24.17
C GLN A 7 -69.29 -9.08 24.09
N VAL A 8 -68.31 -9.03 24.98
CA VAL A 8 -67.19 -8.06 24.94
C VAL A 8 -66.10 -8.64 24.00
N ARG A 9 -65.87 -7.97 22.88
CA ARG A 9 -64.77 -8.29 21.95
C ARG A 9 -63.47 -7.71 22.51
N TRP A 10 -62.51 -8.57 22.86
CA TRP A 10 -61.14 -8.20 23.16
C TRP A 10 -60.38 -7.91 21.86
N LEU A 11 -60.05 -6.65 21.59
CA LEU A 11 -59.11 -6.25 20.57
C LEU A 11 -57.68 -6.65 21.05
N ARG A 12 -57.07 -7.57 20.34
CA ARG A 12 -55.67 -7.96 20.54
C ARG A 12 -54.80 -6.83 20.05
N ALA A 13 -54.16 -6.12 20.98
CA ALA A 13 -53.05 -5.21 20.68
C ALA A 13 -51.84 -6.07 20.26
N PHE A 14 -51.47 -6.03 19.00
CA PHE A 14 -50.20 -6.58 18.51
C PHE A 14 -49.04 -5.66 18.99
N PRO A 15 -47.96 -6.20 19.51
CA PRO A 15 -46.88 -5.37 20.05
C PRO A 15 -46.02 -4.77 18.94
N PHE A 16 -46.17 -3.48 18.70
CA PHE A 16 -45.28 -2.67 17.86
C PHE A 16 -43.83 -2.63 18.39
N ALA A 17 -43.60 -3.14 19.61
CA ALA A 17 -42.27 -3.20 20.23
C ALA A 17 -41.33 -4.25 19.62
N ALA A 18 -41.83 -5.29 18.94
CA ALA A 18 -41.00 -6.35 18.36
C ALA A 18 -40.28 -5.93 17.05
N CYS A 19 -40.85 -4.98 16.29
CA CYS A 19 -40.24 -4.51 15.04
C CYS A 19 -39.05 -3.52 15.28
N LEU A 20 -39.07 -2.78 16.37
CA LEU A 20 -37.96 -1.86 16.71
C LEU A 20 -36.70 -2.56 17.22
N LEU A 21 -36.83 -3.75 17.84
CA LEU A 21 -35.69 -4.55 18.26
C LEU A 21 -35.00 -5.29 17.09
N LEU A 22 -35.71 -5.60 16.01
CA LEU A 22 -35.13 -6.30 14.86
C LEU A 22 -34.31 -5.37 13.95
N ILE A 23 -34.59 -4.05 13.95
CA ILE A 23 -33.83 -3.06 13.15
C ILE A 23 -32.52 -2.67 13.85
N ALA A 24 -32.44 -2.78 15.18
CA ALA A 24 -31.21 -2.49 15.93
C ALA A 24 -30.15 -3.61 15.82
N LEU A 25 -30.49 -4.81 15.36
CA LEU A 25 -29.55 -5.93 15.23
C LEU A 25 -28.81 -6.01 13.90
N LEU A 26 -29.10 -5.13 12.93
CA LEU A 26 -28.46 -5.14 11.59
C LEU A 26 -27.44 -4.03 11.34
N ALA A 27 -27.26 -3.13 12.28
CA ALA A 27 -26.15 -2.18 12.21
C ALA A 27 -24.97 -2.78 12.98
N ALA A 28 -24.24 -3.70 12.36
CA ALA A 28 -22.86 -3.95 12.82
C ALA A 28 -22.14 -2.59 12.82
N PRO A 29 -21.47 -2.19 13.92
CA PRO A 29 -20.71 -0.96 13.91
C PRO A 29 -19.74 -1.03 12.74
N ALA A 30 -19.82 -0.09 11.81
CA ALA A 30 -18.82 0.03 10.76
C ALA A 30 -17.46 0.04 11.45
N ALA A 31 -16.59 -0.91 11.13
CA ALA A 31 -15.25 -0.93 11.70
C ALA A 31 -14.62 0.45 11.45
N ALA A 32 -14.02 1.04 12.50
CA ALA A 32 -13.37 2.34 12.36
C ALA A 32 -12.31 2.24 11.25
N SER A 33 -12.31 3.21 10.33
CA SER A 33 -11.36 3.23 9.23
C SER A 33 -9.92 3.29 9.75
N LYS A 34 -9.01 2.57 9.09
CA LYS A 34 -7.59 2.55 9.40
C LYS A 34 -6.95 3.87 9.00
N LYS A 35 -6.39 4.62 9.97
CA LYS A 35 -5.66 5.85 9.69
C LYS A 35 -4.33 5.52 9.03
N ILE A 36 -4.10 6.02 7.83
CA ILE A 36 -2.86 5.79 7.10
C ILE A 36 -2.12 7.09 6.78
N ILE A 37 -0.79 7.02 6.75
CA ILE A 37 0.07 7.97 6.05
C ILE A 37 0.59 7.26 4.82
N PHE A 38 0.34 7.83 3.66
CA PHE A 38 0.76 7.30 2.37
C PHE A 38 2.03 8.01 1.91
N ASP A 39 3.16 7.28 1.84
CA ASP A 39 4.44 7.82 1.38
C ASP A 39 4.75 7.26 -0.01
N THR A 40 5.07 8.12 -0.99
CA THR A 40 4.96 7.79 -2.41
C THR A 40 5.97 8.57 -3.25
N ASP A 41 6.42 8.01 -4.36
CA ASP A 41 7.26 8.64 -5.40
C ASP A 41 6.53 8.74 -6.75
N PRO A 42 5.44 9.53 -6.82
CA PRO A 42 4.30 9.42 -7.73
C PRO A 42 4.61 9.10 -9.18
N GLY A 43 4.66 7.79 -9.46
CA GLY A 43 4.66 7.16 -10.77
C GLY A 43 3.26 6.64 -11.14
N THR A 44 3.19 5.76 -12.13
CA THR A 44 1.93 5.19 -12.64
C THR A 44 1.25 4.28 -11.63
N ASP A 45 1.98 3.37 -10.99
CA ASP A 45 1.46 2.42 -10.01
C ASP A 45 1.16 3.10 -8.66
N ASP A 46 1.96 4.10 -8.24
CA ASP A 46 1.61 5.02 -7.15
C ASP A 46 0.26 5.69 -7.38
N ALA A 47 0.02 6.16 -8.61
CA ALA A 47 -1.24 6.80 -8.96
C ALA A 47 -2.41 5.82 -8.81
N LEU A 48 -2.26 4.57 -9.25
CA LEU A 48 -3.26 3.53 -9.06
C LEU A 48 -3.48 3.22 -7.57
N ALA A 49 -2.40 3.12 -6.81
CA ALA A 49 -2.43 2.86 -5.36
C ALA A 49 -3.12 3.99 -4.60
N LEU A 50 -2.78 5.25 -4.91
CA LEU A 50 -3.42 6.41 -4.29
C LEU A 50 -4.92 6.46 -4.59
N MET A 51 -5.33 6.21 -5.85
CA MET A 51 -6.74 6.18 -6.21
C MET A 51 -7.48 5.03 -5.51
N LEU A 52 -6.86 3.86 -5.36
CA LEU A 52 -7.41 2.78 -4.56
C LEU A 52 -7.59 3.19 -3.09
N ALA A 53 -6.57 3.81 -2.48
CA ALA A 53 -6.62 4.25 -1.09
C ALA A 53 -7.74 5.28 -0.86
N LEU A 54 -7.87 6.27 -1.75
CA LEU A 54 -8.87 7.33 -1.65
C LEU A 54 -10.32 6.83 -1.90
N ASN A 55 -10.50 5.71 -2.60
CA ASN A 55 -11.78 5.09 -2.86
C ASN A 55 -12.10 3.90 -1.94
N SER A 56 -11.26 3.63 -0.93
CA SER A 56 -11.46 2.55 0.03
C SER A 56 -11.98 3.10 1.37
N PRO A 57 -13.25 2.86 1.72
CA PRO A 57 -13.84 3.41 2.95
C PRO A 57 -13.21 2.83 4.23
N GLU A 58 -12.47 1.74 4.13
CA GLU A 58 -11.71 1.13 5.21
C GLU A 58 -10.45 1.94 5.59
N LEU A 59 -10.05 2.89 4.74
CA LEU A 59 -8.85 3.71 4.92
C LEU A 59 -9.20 5.18 5.16
N ASP A 60 -8.56 5.79 6.14
CA ASP A 60 -8.58 7.23 6.41
C ASP A 60 -7.18 7.79 6.12
N VAL A 61 -6.98 8.34 4.92
CA VAL A 61 -5.69 8.91 4.48
C VAL A 61 -5.47 10.23 5.22
N ARG A 62 -4.57 10.22 6.20
CA ARG A 62 -4.27 11.36 7.08
C ARG A 62 -3.25 12.32 6.50
N ALA A 63 -2.36 11.83 5.67
CA ALA A 63 -1.37 12.62 4.94
C ALA A 63 -0.81 11.83 3.75
N ILE A 64 -0.28 12.57 2.79
CA ILE A 64 0.55 12.07 1.71
C ILE A 64 1.91 12.76 1.82
N THR A 65 2.98 11.97 1.86
CA THR A 65 4.36 12.46 1.85
C THR A 65 5.06 12.00 0.58
N VAL A 66 5.82 12.89 -0.04
CA VAL A 66 6.43 12.62 -1.34
C VAL A 66 7.93 12.42 -1.20
N VAL A 67 8.43 11.37 -1.79
CA VAL A 67 9.85 10.97 -1.87
C VAL A 67 10.25 10.91 -3.35
N PRO A 68 11.51 11.10 -3.74
CA PRO A 68 11.98 10.84 -5.10
C PRO A 68 12.24 9.34 -5.32
N GLY A 69 11.95 8.89 -6.52
CA GLY A 69 12.18 7.51 -6.98
C GLY A 69 11.80 7.40 -8.44
N ASN A 70 10.58 7.02 -8.77
CA ASN A 70 10.07 6.93 -10.15
C ASN A 70 10.26 8.25 -10.93
N VAL A 71 10.10 9.36 -10.22
CA VAL A 71 10.30 10.71 -10.72
C VAL A 71 11.08 11.56 -9.71
N THR A 72 11.47 12.78 -10.10
CA THR A 72 12.08 13.73 -9.15
C THR A 72 11.08 14.14 -8.06
N ALA A 73 11.58 14.60 -6.91
CA ALA A 73 10.73 15.04 -5.81
C ALA A 73 9.78 16.17 -6.21
N GLU A 74 10.23 17.10 -7.06
CA GLU A 74 9.44 18.22 -7.54
C GLU A 74 8.29 17.75 -8.45
N MET A 75 8.58 16.86 -9.39
CA MET A 75 7.57 16.28 -10.28
C MET A 75 6.58 15.43 -9.49
N GLY A 76 7.07 14.61 -8.57
CA GLY A 76 6.24 13.77 -7.70
C GLY A 76 5.29 14.60 -6.85
N LEU A 77 5.76 15.70 -6.28
CA LEU A 77 4.91 16.60 -5.49
C LEU A 77 3.79 17.22 -6.35
N GLU A 78 4.10 17.65 -7.56
CA GLU A 78 3.09 18.17 -8.48
C GLU A 78 2.09 17.09 -8.87
N ASN A 79 2.55 15.87 -9.17
CA ASN A 79 1.69 14.73 -9.48
C ASN A 79 0.76 14.39 -8.33
N ALA A 80 1.28 14.28 -7.10
CA ALA A 80 0.46 14.01 -5.91
C ALA A 80 -0.62 15.08 -5.71
N LEU A 81 -0.27 16.35 -5.82
CA LEU A 81 -1.22 17.46 -5.70
C LEU A 81 -2.31 17.42 -6.79
N ARG A 82 -1.96 17.12 -8.03
CA ARG A 82 -2.91 16.98 -9.14
C ARG A 82 -3.85 15.80 -8.92
N MET A 83 -3.35 14.66 -8.47
CA MET A 83 -4.14 13.46 -8.17
C MET A 83 -5.14 13.68 -7.03
N VAL A 84 -4.70 14.29 -5.93
CA VAL A 84 -5.57 14.62 -4.80
C VAL A 84 -6.65 15.65 -5.22
N SER A 85 -6.27 16.62 -6.08
CA SER A 85 -7.21 17.58 -6.67
C SER A 85 -8.24 16.89 -7.58
N LEU A 86 -7.81 15.92 -8.40
CA LEU A 86 -8.69 15.11 -9.26
C LEU A 86 -9.72 14.33 -8.44
N ALA A 87 -9.29 13.77 -7.31
CA ALA A 87 -10.15 13.03 -6.37
C ALA A 87 -11.00 13.94 -5.46
N ASN A 88 -10.93 15.27 -5.60
CA ASN A 88 -11.60 16.26 -4.73
C ASN A 88 -11.26 16.10 -3.24
N ARG A 89 -10.02 15.71 -2.92
CA ARG A 89 -9.53 15.46 -1.55
C ARG A 89 -8.45 16.45 -1.11
N CYS A 90 -8.64 17.74 -1.41
CA CYS A 90 -7.75 18.82 -0.93
C CYS A 90 -7.77 19.01 0.61
N ASP A 91 -8.58 18.26 1.31
CA ASP A 91 -8.58 18.14 2.77
C ASP A 91 -7.34 17.37 3.29
N ILE A 92 -6.74 16.52 2.44
CA ILE A 92 -5.57 15.72 2.81
C ILE A 92 -4.29 16.56 2.62
N PRO A 93 -3.46 16.74 3.66
CA PRO A 93 -2.18 17.41 3.53
C PRO A 93 -1.23 16.60 2.64
N VAL A 94 -0.63 17.26 1.65
CA VAL A 94 0.42 16.72 0.78
C VAL A 94 1.71 17.47 1.06
N ALA A 95 2.72 16.79 1.60
CA ALA A 95 3.99 17.39 2.00
C ALA A 95 5.17 16.90 1.17
N ALA A 96 6.06 17.80 0.81
CA ALA A 96 7.34 17.46 0.20
C ALA A 96 8.26 16.81 1.24
N GLY A 97 8.86 15.68 0.89
CA GLY A 97 9.85 14.99 1.71
C GLY A 97 11.28 15.21 1.24
N ALA A 98 12.11 14.18 1.36
CA ALA A 98 13.48 14.18 0.89
C ALA A 98 13.57 14.53 -0.60
N LYS A 99 14.68 15.14 -1.00
CA LYS A 99 14.94 15.47 -2.42
C LYS A 99 15.86 14.46 -3.09
N HIS A 100 16.55 13.67 -2.31
CA HIS A 100 17.53 12.68 -2.77
C HIS A 100 17.51 11.48 -1.83
N PRO A 101 17.90 10.28 -2.31
CA PRO A 101 18.28 9.18 -1.44
C PRO A 101 19.37 9.57 -0.44
N LEU A 102 19.51 8.82 0.67
CA LEU A 102 20.48 9.17 1.73
C LEU A 102 21.92 9.24 1.22
N PHE A 103 22.33 8.29 0.40
CA PHE A 103 23.73 8.20 -0.01
C PHE A 103 23.94 8.07 -1.51
N GLN A 104 23.04 7.46 -2.24
CA GLN A 104 23.27 7.23 -3.66
C GLN A 104 22.60 8.28 -4.56
N LYS A 105 22.97 8.27 -5.83
CA LYS A 105 22.34 9.11 -6.84
C LYS A 105 20.95 8.58 -7.15
N LEU A 106 19.97 9.49 -7.23
CA LEU A 106 18.62 9.19 -7.69
C LEU A 106 18.63 8.56 -9.10
N ILE A 107 17.87 7.49 -9.26
CA ILE A 107 17.60 6.85 -10.55
C ILE A 107 16.12 6.92 -10.80
N THR A 108 15.71 7.70 -11.79
CA THR A 108 14.30 7.82 -12.20
C THR A 108 13.91 6.73 -13.20
N ALA A 109 12.61 6.46 -13.31
CA ALA A 109 12.06 5.37 -14.11
C ALA A 109 11.09 5.85 -15.21
N GLU A 110 11.43 6.93 -15.91
CA GLU A 110 10.59 7.55 -16.96
C GLU A 110 10.16 6.57 -18.05
N PHE A 111 10.98 5.55 -18.33
CA PHE A 111 10.63 4.52 -19.32
C PHE A 111 9.36 3.78 -18.92
N TRP A 112 9.20 3.46 -17.62
CA TRP A 112 8.07 2.68 -17.10
C TRP A 112 6.86 3.55 -16.77
N HIS A 113 7.08 4.82 -16.42
CA HIS A 113 6.02 5.70 -15.90
C HIS A 113 5.62 6.82 -16.86
N GLY A 114 6.29 6.95 -18.03
CA GLY A 114 6.13 8.09 -18.92
C GLY A 114 6.95 9.30 -18.45
N LYS A 115 7.15 10.27 -19.35
CA LYS A 115 8.01 11.45 -19.09
C LYS A 115 7.53 12.30 -17.90
N ASN A 116 6.21 12.34 -17.66
CA ASN A 116 5.62 13.09 -16.56
C ASN A 116 5.31 12.21 -15.34
N GLY A 117 5.68 10.93 -15.35
CA GLY A 117 5.39 9.96 -14.29
C GLY A 117 3.96 9.42 -14.28
N LEU A 118 3.05 9.97 -15.08
CA LEU A 118 1.63 9.62 -15.12
C LEU A 118 1.19 9.12 -16.51
N ALA A 119 1.96 8.17 -17.07
CA ALA A 119 1.68 7.59 -18.39
C ALA A 119 1.57 8.63 -19.53
N ASN A 120 2.22 9.78 -19.39
CA ASN A 120 2.10 10.97 -20.24
C ASN A 120 0.68 11.57 -20.28
N ILE A 121 -0.17 11.26 -19.29
CA ILE A 121 -1.49 11.86 -19.17
C ILE A 121 -1.36 13.23 -18.50
N GLU A 122 -1.88 14.25 -19.14
CA GLU A 122 -1.91 15.61 -18.60
C GLU A 122 -3.13 15.81 -17.71
N LEU A 123 -2.90 15.89 -16.40
CA LEU A 123 -3.93 16.28 -15.44
C LEU A 123 -4.04 17.81 -15.36
N PRO A 124 -5.24 18.34 -15.06
CA PRO A 124 -5.40 19.77 -14.79
C PRO A 124 -4.50 20.23 -13.65
N ALA A 125 -4.15 21.53 -13.67
CA ALA A 125 -3.43 22.14 -12.57
C ALA A 125 -4.15 21.91 -11.23
N SER A 126 -3.40 21.58 -10.18
CA SER A 126 -3.97 21.31 -8.87
C SER A 126 -4.67 22.54 -8.29
N LYS A 127 -5.82 22.30 -7.64
CA LYS A 127 -6.50 23.28 -6.78
C LYS A 127 -6.04 23.16 -5.32
N CYS A 128 -5.37 22.07 -4.96
CA CYS A 128 -4.85 21.81 -3.64
C CYS A 128 -3.53 22.57 -3.42
N LYS A 129 -3.25 22.88 -2.17
CA LYS A 129 -2.00 23.55 -1.80
C LYS A 129 -1.07 22.52 -1.15
N VAL A 130 0.24 22.72 -1.37
CA VAL A 130 1.26 21.97 -0.67
C VAL A 130 1.20 22.28 0.82
N ASP A 131 1.37 21.27 1.66
CA ASP A 131 1.62 21.45 3.09
C ASP A 131 3.06 21.94 3.28
N GLY A 132 3.23 23.03 4.01
CA GLY A 132 4.54 23.67 4.19
C GLY A 132 5.50 22.91 5.11
N ARG A 133 5.05 21.81 5.74
CA ARG A 133 5.92 20.97 6.59
C ARG A 133 6.80 20.08 5.72
N PHE A 134 7.96 19.71 6.24
CA PHE A 134 8.78 18.66 5.65
C PHE A 134 8.12 17.30 5.91
N GLY A 135 8.06 16.40 4.89
CA GLY A 135 7.35 15.12 4.96
C GLY A 135 7.65 14.29 6.21
N PRO A 136 8.93 14.02 6.55
CA PRO A 136 9.30 13.36 7.79
C PRO A 136 8.80 14.04 9.07
N ASP A 137 8.77 15.38 9.11
CA ASP A 137 8.23 16.12 10.27
C ASP A 137 6.72 15.97 10.38
N LEU A 138 6.02 15.94 9.25
CA LEU A 138 4.59 15.67 9.21
C LEU A 138 4.28 14.25 9.72
N ILE A 139 5.06 13.25 9.29
CA ILE A 139 4.95 11.86 9.76
C ILE A 139 5.09 11.82 11.29
N ILE A 140 6.18 12.38 11.83
CA ILE A 140 6.44 12.43 13.28
C ILE A 140 5.27 13.09 14.02
N GLN A 141 4.83 14.25 13.57
CA GLN A 141 3.75 14.99 14.20
C GLN A 141 2.44 14.20 14.25
N LEU A 142 2.06 13.53 13.15
CA LEU A 142 0.81 12.77 13.08
C LEU A 142 0.85 11.50 13.94
N ILE A 143 2.01 10.84 14.03
CA ILE A 143 2.20 9.67 14.89
C ILE A 143 2.04 10.08 16.36
N HIS A 144 2.68 11.16 16.81
CA HIS A 144 2.51 11.66 18.17
C HIS A 144 1.09 12.13 18.47
N ALA A 145 0.38 12.68 17.48
CA ALA A 145 -1.01 13.11 17.64
C ALA A 145 -2.02 11.94 17.71
N SER A 146 -1.64 10.76 17.22
CA SER A 146 -2.50 9.56 17.18
C SER A 146 -1.69 8.29 17.48
N PRO A 147 -1.13 8.16 18.70
CA PRO A 147 -0.27 7.02 19.05
C PRO A 147 -1.02 5.69 18.94
N HIS A 148 -0.37 4.70 18.34
CA HIS A 148 -0.86 3.35 18.06
C HIS A 148 -2.06 3.27 17.10
N GLU A 149 -2.38 4.37 16.38
CA GLU A 149 -3.47 4.37 15.41
C GLU A 149 -2.99 4.47 13.95
N ILE A 150 -1.81 5.05 13.73
CA ILE A 150 -1.28 5.29 12.39
C ILE A 150 -0.63 4.03 11.82
N THR A 151 -1.08 3.64 10.64
CA THR A 151 -0.38 2.70 9.75
C THR A 151 0.40 3.49 8.72
N LEU A 152 1.69 3.24 8.59
CA LEU A 152 2.51 3.78 7.50
C LEU A 152 2.35 2.87 6.26
N VAL A 153 2.07 3.47 5.12
CA VAL A 153 1.94 2.76 3.84
C VAL A 153 2.91 3.41 2.84
N PRO A 154 4.23 3.14 2.96
CA PRO A 154 5.19 3.60 1.97
C PRO A 154 5.15 2.66 0.75
N VAL A 155 5.03 3.28 -0.44
CA VAL A 155 5.05 2.60 -1.74
C VAL A 155 6.20 3.07 -2.63
N GLY A 156 7.01 4.01 -2.15
CA GLY A 156 8.26 4.47 -2.77
C GLY A 156 9.50 4.11 -1.95
N PRO A 157 10.68 4.65 -2.32
CA PRO A 157 11.90 4.53 -1.55
C PRO A 157 11.72 5.01 -0.11
N LEU A 158 12.30 4.30 0.86
CA LEU A 158 11.97 4.47 2.29
C LEU A 158 12.67 5.67 2.95
N THR A 159 13.21 6.60 2.17
CA THR A 159 14.00 7.76 2.66
C THR A 159 13.25 8.62 3.67
N ASN A 160 11.97 8.96 3.41
CA ASN A 160 11.18 9.78 4.33
C ASN A 160 10.93 9.06 5.66
N ILE A 161 10.64 7.76 5.60
CA ILE A 161 10.37 6.94 6.79
C ILE A 161 11.64 6.79 7.63
N ALA A 162 12.78 6.52 6.98
CA ALA A 162 14.07 6.45 7.64
C ALA A 162 14.46 7.78 8.31
N LEU A 163 14.29 8.91 7.61
CA LEU A 163 14.53 10.23 8.19
C LEU A 163 13.64 10.54 9.38
N ALA A 164 12.36 10.08 9.36
CA ALA A 164 11.46 10.25 10.49
C ALA A 164 11.95 9.45 11.71
N VAL A 165 12.39 8.19 11.51
CA VAL A 165 12.95 7.34 12.58
C VAL A 165 14.24 7.92 13.13
N GLU A 166 15.18 8.30 12.25
CA GLU A 166 16.47 8.88 12.67
C GLU A 166 16.31 10.20 13.42
N LYS A 167 15.34 11.01 13.03
CA LYS A 167 15.04 12.29 13.66
C LYS A 167 14.36 12.13 15.01
N ASP A 168 13.44 11.18 15.12
CA ASP A 168 12.69 10.88 16.34
C ASP A 168 12.42 9.38 16.50
N PRO A 169 13.36 8.60 17.05
CA PRO A 169 13.16 7.16 17.26
C PRO A 169 11.99 6.81 18.19
N SER A 170 11.49 7.77 18.97
CA SER A 170 10.36 7.53 19.88
C SER A 170 9.05 7.27 19.17
N ILE A 171 8.95 7.57 17.87
CA ILE A 171 7.76 7.24 17.07
C ILE A 171 7.59 5.73 16.83
N VAL A 172 8.68 4.97 16.83
CA VAL A 172 8.65 3.54 16.49
C VAL A 172 7.62 2.75 17.31
N PRO A 173 7.64 2.79 18.65
CA PRO A 173 6.63 2.08 19.44
C PRO A 173 5.23 2.69 19.33
N LEU A 174 5.07 3.89 18.77
CA LEU A 174 3.79 4.57 18.61
C LEU A 174 3.11 4.28 17.26
N VAL A 175 3.85 3.79 16.27
CA VAL A 175 3.29 3.35 14.99
C VAL A 175 2.50 2.06 15.20
N LYS A 176 1.31 1.95 14.60
CA LYS A 176 0.50 0.75 14.66
C LYS A 176 1.14 -0.40 13.88
N GLU A 177 1.52 -0.13 12.65
CA GLU A 177 2.19 -1.06 11.73
C GLU A 177 2.76 -0.30 10.52
N VAL A 178 3.69 -0.93 9.83
CA VAL A 178 4.19 -0.49 8.51
C VAL A 178 3.81 -1.54 7.49
N ILE A 179 3.16 -1.16 6.39
CA ILE A 179 2.85 -2.02 5.25
C ILE A 179 3.52 -1.38 4.04
N LEU A 180 4.70 -1.88 3.67
CA LEU A 180 5.48 -1.29 2.58
C LEU A 180 5.33 -2.08 1.27
N MET A 181 5.35 -1.37 0.14
CA MET A 181 5.67 -1.96 -1.14
C MET A 181 7.16 -1.84 -1.37
N GLY A 182 7.83 -2.95 -1.56
CA GLY A 182 9.26 -2.99 -1.86
C GLY A 182 9.91 -4.32 -1.51
N GLY A 183 11.07 -4.53 -2.09
CA GLY A 183 11.86 -5.73 -1.87
C GLY A 183 11.35 -6.99 -2.57
N SER A 184 12.12 -8.02 -2.46
CA SER A 184 11.82 -9.37 -2.96
C SER A 184 12.77 -10.37 -2.30
N ILE A 185 12.27 -11.59 -2.10
CA ILE A 185 13.08 -12.73 -1.62
C ILE A 185 13.39 -13.74 -2.75
N THR A 186 13.02 -13.42 -3.98
CA THR A 186 13.14 -14.32 -5.14
C THR A 186 13.92 -13.72 -6.30
N GLY A 187 14.36 -12.46 -6.20
CA GLY A 187 15.09 -11.75 -7.24
C GLY A 187 14.63 -10.30 -7.36
N GLY A 188 15.15 -9.55 -8.32
CA GLY A 188 14.86 -8.12 -8.47
C GLY A 188 14.23 -7.77 -9.82
N ASN A 189 13.80 -6.50 -9.94
CA ASN A 189 13.29 -5.91 -11.19
C ASN A 189 14.21 -4.78 -11.74
N VAL A 190 15.10 -4.24 -10.92
CA VAL A 190 16.13 -3.28 -11.38
C VAL A 190 17.39 -4.03 -11.84
N ASN A 191 17.79 -5.04 -11.09
CA ASN A 191 18.85 -5.96 -11.44
C ASN A 191 18.42 -7.38 -10.98
N ALA A 192 19.31 -8.36 -11.05
CA ALA A 192 18.96 -9.73 -10.69
C ALA A 192 18.64 -9.93 -9.20
N ALA A 193 19.02 -8.99 -8.33
CA ALA A 193 18.91 -9.13 -6.88
C ALA A 193 17.94 -8.14 -6.23
N ALA A 194 17.81 -6.92 -6.76
CA ALA A 194 17.16 -5.82 -6.07
C ALA A 194 15.88 -5.33 -6.73
N GLU A 195 14.90 -5.04 -5.88
CA GLU A 195 13.67 -4.34 -6.24
C GLU A 195 13.90 -2.80 -6.23
N ALA A 196 13.15 -2.05 -7.06
CA ALA A 196 13.40 -0.66 -7.37
C ALA A 196 13.36 0.29 -6.15
N ASN A 197 12.38 0.16 -5.27
CA ASN A 197 12.25 1.02 -4.10
C ASN A 197 13.41 0.84 -3.12
N ILE A 198 13.76 -0.43 -2.87
CA ILE A 198 14.90 -0.76 -2.00
C ILE A 198 16.22 -0.37 -2.66
N TYR A 199 16.34 -0.61 -3.97
CA TYR A 199 17.56 -0.25 -4.70
C TYR A 199 17.80 1.25 -4.75
N ASN A 200 16.76 2.08 -4.81
CA ASN A 200 16.90 3.54 -4.81
C ASN A 200 17.44 4.10 -3.50
N ASP A 201 17.18 3.48 -2.34
CA ASP A 201 17.77 3.89 -1.06
C ASP A 201 17.93 2.69 -0.11
N PRO A 202 18.92 1.82 -0.34
CA PRO A 202 19.13 0.63 0.49
C PRO A 202 19.44 0.95 1.96
N GLU A 203 20.13 2.05 2.22
CA GLU A 203 20.44 2.48 3.58
C GLU A 203 19.19 2.90 4.34
N ALA A 204 18.28 3.65 3.69
CA ALA A 204 16.99 3.98 4.26
C ALA A 204 16.16 2.73 4.52
N ALA A 205 16.14 1.79 3.57
CA ALA A 205 15.45 0.53 3.74
C ALA A 205 16.01 -0.26 4.93
N GLN A 206 17.32 -0.37 5.10
CA GLN A 206 17.93 -1.04 6.24
C GLN A 206 17.50 -0.41 7.57
N ILE A 207 17.49 0.92 7.68
CA ILE A 207 17.02 1.63 8.87
C ILE A 207 15.57 1.22 9.19
N VAL A 208 14.70 1.20 8.19
CA VAL A 208 13.29 0.88 8.35
C VAL A 208 13.07 -0.58 8.76
N PHE A 209 13.75 -1.53 8.13
CA PHE A 209 13.66 -2.96 8.50
C PHE A 209 14.19 -3.26 9.90
N GLN A 210 15.18 -2.49 10.37
CA GLN A 210 15.80 -2.68 11.69
C GLN A 210 15.16 -1.84 12.79
N ALA A 211 14.19 -0.98 12.49
CA ALA A 211 13.59 -0.07 13.47
C ALA A 211 12.85 -0.77 14.62
N GLY A 212 12.31 -1.99 14.42
CA GLY A 212 11.68 -2.79 15.48
C GLY A 212 10.17 -2.64 15.60
N TRP A 213 9.49 -2.06 14.60
CA TRP A 213 8.03 -2.01 14.52
C TRP A 213 7.43 -3.24 13.84
N ALA A 214 6.11 -3.39 13.93
CA ALA A 214 5.38 -4.39 13.15
C ALA A 214 5.44 -4.02 11.66
N LEU A 215 6.17 -4.80 10.86
CA LEU A 215 6.41 -4.53 9.44
C LEU A 215 5.87 -5.67 8.58
N THR A 216 5.12 -5.31 7.54
CA THR A 216 4.68 -6.22 6.47
C THR A 216 5.31 -5.77 5.16
N MET A 217 6.10 -6.64 4.56
CA MET A 217 6.73 -6.44 3.25
C MET A 217 5.85 -7.03 2.15
N VAL A 218 5.35 -6.18 1.27
CA VAL A 218 4.62 -6.56 0.05
C VAL A 218 5.60 -6.44 -1.12
N GLY A 219 6.31 -7.51 -1.40
CA GLY A 219 7.37 -7.55 -2.41
C GLY A 219 6.88 -7.92 -3.81
N LEU A 220 7.84 -8.11 -4.72
CA LEU A 220 7.55 -8.49 -6.11
C LEU A 220 6.74 -9.79 -6.20
N GLU A 221 6.87 -10.70 -5.22
CA GLU A 221 6.13 -11.97 -5.16
C GLU A 221 4.61 -11.80 -5.21
N VAL A 222 4.11 -10.65 -4.78
CA VAL A 222 2.69 -10.30 -4.81
C VAL A 222 2.32 -9.66 -6.15
N GLY A 223 3.02 -8.59 -6.52
CA GLY A 223 2.74 -7.83 -7.74
C GLY A 223 2.86 -8.67 -9.01
N ASP A 224 3.88 -9.53 -9.10
CA ASP A 224 4.11 -10.41 -10.24
C ASP A 224 3.00 -11.45 -10.46
N LYS A 225 2.23 -11.76 -9.42
CA LYS A 225 1.05 -12.63 -9.51
C LYS A 225 -0.24 -11.86 -9.75
N ALA A 226 -0.33 -10.62 -9.28
CA ALA A 226 -1.51 -9.76 -9.43
C ALA A 226 -1.43 -8.95 -10.73
N LEU A 227 -1.59 -9.61 -11.87
CA LEU A 227 -1.47 -9.00 -13.20
C LEU A 227 -2.80 -8.38 -13.64
N PHE A 228 -2.81 -7.07 -13.86
CA PHE A 228 -3.93 -6.35 -14.47
C PHE A 228 -3.92 -6.58 -15.98
N THR A 229 -4.92 -7.32 -16.46
CA THR A 229 -4.99 -7.83 -17.83
C THR A 229 -5.86 -6.94 -18.73
N PRO A 230 -5.84 -7.12 -20.08
CA PRO A 230 -6.80 -6.48 -20.97
C PRO A 230 -8.26 -6.71 -20.57
N LYS A 231 -8.61 -7.89 -20.02
CA LYS A 231 -9.97 -8.16 -19.51
C LYS A 231 -10.35 -7.22 -18.37
N ASN A 232 -9.43 -6.97 -17.42
CA ASN A 232 -9.68 -6.02 -16.33
C ASN A 232 -9.79 -4.58 -16.86
N LEU A 233 -9.01 -4.25 -17.90
CA LEU A 233 -9.07 -2.95 -18.57
C LEU A 233 -10.44 -2.73 -19.23
N ASP A 234 -10.98 -3.73 -19.94
CA ASP A 234 -12.31 -3.68 -20.54
C ASP A 234 -13.38 -3.45 -19.47
N GLU A 235 -13.32 -4.18 -18.37
CA GLU A 235 -14.24 -4.03 -17.24
C GLU A 235 -14.17 -2.64 -16.61
N LEU A 236 -12.96 -2.10 -16.43
CA LEU A 236 -12.76 -0.74 -15.90
C LEU A 236 -13.32 0.33 -16.84
N GLY A 237 -13.21 0.11 -18.16
CA GLY A 237 -13.70 1.01 -19.21
C GLY A 237 -15.22 1.16 -19.30
N GLU A 238 -16.01 0.33 -18.60
CA GLU A 238 -17.47 0.45 -18.55
C GLU A 238 -17.97 1.66 -17.73
N THR A 239 -17.09 2.27 -16.91
CA THR A 239 -17.46 3.37 -16.03
C THR A 239 -16.62 4.60 -16.36
N HIS A 240 -17.27 5.76 -16.49
CA HIS A 240 -16.64 7.03 -16.83
C HIS A 240 -16.69 8.02 -15.68
N GLY A 241 -15.76 8.94 -15.69
CA GLY A 241 -15.61 10.02 -14.73
C GLY A 241 -14.15 10.42 -14.56
N PRO A 242 -13.85 11.59 -13.99
CA PRO A 242 -12.48 12.10 -13.95
C PRO A 242 -11.45 11.12 -13.38
N VAL A 243 -11.77 10.46 -12.28
CA VAL A 243 -10.89 9.45 -11.64
C VAL A 243 -10.85 8.17 -12.47
N ASN A 244 -12.02 7.67 -12.93
CA ASN A 244 -12.10 6.44 -13.72
C ASN A 244 -11.33 6.55 -15.04
N ASP A 245 -11.53 7.66 -15.77
CA ASP A 245 -10.86 7.89 -17.05
C ASP A 245 -9.35 8.03 -16.88
N PHE A 246 -8.90 8.66 -15.80
CA PHE A 246 -7.47 8.73 -15.45
C PHE A 246 -6.91 7.34 -15.14
N VAL A 247 -7.53 6.59 -14.23
CA VAL A 247 -7.09 5.23 -13.84
C VAL A 247 -7.13 4.27 -15.05
N TYR A 248 -8.15 4.38 -15.89
CA TYR A 248 -8.23 3.64 -17.15
C TYR A 248 -7.06 3.97 -18.06
N GLY A 249 -6.75 5.25 -18.27
CA GLY A 249 -5.65 5.70 -19.12
C GLY A 249 -4.29 5.21 -18.64
N VAL A 250 -4.04 5.26 -17.31
CA VAL A 250 -2.81 4.74 -16.69
C VAL A 250 -2.69 3.23 -16.91
N ASN A 251 -3.75 2.46 -16.62
CA ASN A 251 -3.74 0.99 -16.82
C ASN A 251 -3.59 0.63 -18.30
N LYS A 252 -4.22 1.38 -19.21
CA LYS A 252 -4.06 1.16 -20.66
C LYS A 252 -2.62 1.33 -21.12
N PHE A 253 -1.93 2.33 -20.58
CA PHE A 253 -0.50 2.54 -20.85
C PHE A 253 0.33 1.37 -20.32
N LEU A 254 0.12 0.96 -19.06
CA LEU A 254 0.88 -0.12 -18.43
C LEU A 254 0.63 -1.48 -19.09
N VAL A 255 -0.63 -1.82 -19.39
CA VAL A 255 -0.98 -3.07 -20.10
C VAL A 255 -0.34 -3.08 -21.50
N GLY A 256 -0.45 -1.96 -22.24
CA GLY A 256 0.18 -1.85 -23.55
C GLY A 256 1.71 -1.94 -23.51
N LEU A 257 2.35 -1.46 -22.44
CA LEU A 257 3.78 -1.61 -22.24
C LEU A 257 4.13 -3.08 -21.91
N ALA A 258 3.36 -3.72 -21.02
CA ALA A 258 3.54 -5.14 -20.68
C ALA A 258 3.43 -6.05 -21.91
N GLU A 259 2.46 -5.81 -22.78
CA GLU A 259 2.28 -6.55 -24.05
C GLU A 259 3.49 -6.42 -24.99
N GLN A 260 4.16 -5.27 -25.03
CA GLN A 260 5.39 -5.09 -25.84
C GLN A 260 6.53 -6.00 -25.37
N PHE A 261 6.54 -6.41 -24.10
CA PHE A 261 7.49 -7.38 -23.54
C PHE A 261 6.95 -8.81 -23.52
N GLY A 262 5.78 -9.06 -24.13
CA GLY A 262 5.18 -10.40 -24.21
C GLY A 262 4.51 -10.85 -22.91
N ALA A 263 4.26 -9.95 -21.97
CA ALA A 263 3.52 -10.25 -20.75
C ALA A 263 2.01 -10.20 -20.99
N THR A 264 1.25 -10.95 -20.19
CA THR A 264 -0.21 -11.07 -20.31
C THR A 264 -0.98 -9.96 -19.57
N GLY A 265 -0.28 -9.12 -18.80
CA GLY A 265 -0.83 -8.02 -18.02
C GLY A 265 0.26 -7.27 -17.30
N SER A 266 -0.11 -6.15 -16.66
CA SER A 266 0.79 -5.30 -15.89
C SER A 266 0.75 -5.68 -14.41
N PRO A 267 1.91 -5.82 -13.74
CA PRO A 267 1.96 -6.07 -12.29
C PRO A 267 1.32 -4.92 -11.50
N MET A 268 0.59 -5.28 -10.42
CA MET A 268 -0.04 -4.33 -9.51
C MET A 268 0.81 -4.20 -8.23
N TYR A 269 1.99 -3.58 -8.34
CA TYR A 269 2.94 -3.49 -7.21
C TYR A 269 2.36 -2.65 -6.07
N ASP A 270 2.29 -1.35 -6.22
CA ASP A 270 1.84 -0.43 -5.16
C ASP A 270 0.38 -0.62 -4.77
N PRO A 271 -0.55 -0.86 -5.72
CA PRO A 271 -1.93 -1.17 -5.36
C PRO A 271 -2.05 -2.39 -4.45
N SER A 272 -1.10 -3.36 -4.54
CA SER A 272 -1.09 -4.53 -3.67
C SER A 272 -0.83 -4.17 -2.20
N ALA A 273 0.09 -3.25 -1.91
CA ALA A 273 0.32 -2.80 -0.53
C ALA A 273 -0.91 -2.10 0.06
N VAL A 274 -1.57 -1.27 -0.73
CA VAL A 274 -2.84 -0.63 -0.33
C VAL A 274 -3.95 -1.67 -0.14
N ALA A 275 -4.07 -2.66 -1.04
CA ALA A 275 -5.05 -3.74 -0.91
C ALA A 275 -4.83 -4.57 0.36
N VAL A 276 -3.56 -4.86 0.73
CA VAL A 276 -3.20 -5.53 1.99
C VAL A 276 -3.56 -4.65 3.20
N ALA A 277 -3.40 -3.33 3.10
CA ALA A 277 -3.84 -2.41 4.15
C ALA A 277 -5.37 -2.41 4.32
N VAL A 278 -6.14 -2.60 3.25
CA VAL A 278 -7.61 -2.77 3.28
C VAL A 278 -7.99 -4.13 3.83
N ASP A 279 -7.43 -5.20 3.28
CA ASP A 279 -7.74 -6.59 3.63
C ASP A 279 -6.48 -7.47 3.64
N SER A 280 -5.92 -7.68 4.82
CA SER A 280 -4.72 -8.51 5.00
C SER A 280 -4.93 -10.00 4.67
N THR A 281 -6.18 -10.45 4.50
CA THR A 281 -6.48 -11.85 4.12
C THR A 281 -6.22 -12.15 2.66
N LEU A 282 -5.91 -11.12 1.85
CA LEU A 282 -5.54 -11.27 0.44
C LEU A 282 -4.20 -11.97 0.24
N VAL A 283 -3.33 -11.97 1.24
CA VAL A 283 -1.97 -12.49 1.13
C VAL A 283 -1.67 -13.59 2.14
N LYS A 284 -0.74 -14.47 1.78
CA LYS A 284 -0.09 -15.37 2.73
C LYS A 284 1.22 -14.75 3.16
N VAL A 285 1.45 -14.68 4.45
CA VAL A 285 2.67 -14.13 5.02
C VAL A 285 3.53 -15.22 5.64
N GLN A 286 4.84 -15.00 5.60
CA GLN A 286 5.83 -15.77 6.34
C GLN A 286 6.66 -14.81 7.19
N GLU A 287 6.83 -15.11 8.47
CA GLU A 287 7.73 -14.34 9.33
C GLU A 287 9.18 -14.68 9.00
N MET A 288 9.98 -13.65 8.75
CA MET A 288 11.38 -13.76 8.41
C MET A 288 12.19 -12.66 9.07
N HIS A 289 13.48 -12.92 9.28
CA HIS A 289 14.42 -11.84 9.43
C HIS A 289 14.84 -11.37 8.04
N VAL A 290 14.65 -10.10 7.75
CA VAL A 290 15.01 -9.47 6.48
C VAL A 290 16.09 -8.44 6.74
N ASP A 291 17.23 -8.62 6.09
CA ASP A 291 18.32 -7.65 5.99
C ASP A 291 18.34 -7.02 4.60
N VAL A 292 18.91 -5.83 4.49
CA VAL A 292 19.12 -5.15 3.21
C VAL A 292 20.60 -5.07 2.90
N GLU A 293 21.00 -5.56 1.73
CA GLU A 293 22.38 -5.47 1.28
C GLU A 293 22.72 -4.04 0.82
N THR A 294 23.63 -3.38 1.56
CA THR A 294 23.98 -1.97 1.31
C THR A 294 25.36 -1.78 0.68
N ARG A 295 26.19 -2.84 0.54
CA ARG A 295 27.63 -2.75 0.18
C ARG A 295 28.01 -3.58 -1.04
N GLY A 296 27.22 -4.61 -1.38
CA GLY A 296 27.56 -5.54 -2.47
C GLY A 296 27.57 -4.85 -3.82
N GLU A 297 28.56 -5.16 -4.65
CA GLU A 297 28.65 -4.62 -6.01
C GLU A 297 27.48 -5.09 -6.90
N PHE A 298 27.09 -6.37 -6.76
CA PHE A 298 26.04 -7.00 -7.59
C PHE A 298 24.72 -7.19 -6.87
N THR A 299 24.70 -7.11 -5.55
CA THR A 299 23.56 -7.42 -4.70
C THR A 299 23.06 -6.23 -3.89
N ARG A 300 23.63 -5.03 -4.09
CA ARG A 300 23.22 -3.82 -3.41
C ARG A 300 21.70 -3.58 -3.63
N GLY A 301 20.97 -3.40 -2.54
CA GLY A 301 19.52 -3.27 -2.53
C GLY A 301 18.75 -4.60 -2.49
N GLU A 302 19.45 -5.75 -2.43
CA GLU A 302 18.79 -7.03 -2.19
C GLU A 302 18.19 -7.09 -0.80
N THR A 303 16.97 -7.58 -0.69
CA THR A 303 16.33 -7.94 0.57
C THR A 303 16.57 -9.42 0.86
N VAL A 304 17.46 -9.68 1.83
CA VAL A 304 17.89 -11.04 2.18
C VAL A 304 16.98 -11.59 3.27
N GLY A 305 15.97 -12.39 2.87
CA GLY A 305 15.04 -13.02 3.81
C GLY A 305 15.58 -14.33 4.38
N ASN A 306 15.80 -14.39 5.69
CA ASN A 306 16.15 -15.62 6.38
C ASN A 306 14.90 -16.36 6.83
N ARG A 307 14.60 -17.49 6.17
CA ARG A 307 13.45 -18.34 6.45
C ARG A 307 13.73 -19.24 7.67
N HIS A 308 13.25 -18.84 8.84
CA HIS A 308 13.19 -19.78 9.97
C HIS A 308 12.25 -20.95 9.61
N GLY A 309 12.75 -22.17 9.67
CA GLY A 309 11.98 -23.40 9.33
C GLY A 309 12.47 -24.16 8.11
N ASP A 310 13.28 -23.56 7.23
CA ASP A 310 13.97 -24.32 6.17
C ASP A 310 15.15 -25.16 6.73
N VAL A 311 15.38 -25.07 8.03
CA VAL A 311 16.36 -25.88 8.76
C VAL A 311 16.12 -27.38 8.52
N GLU A 312 14.86 -27.83 8.61
CA GLU A 312 14.52 -29.24 8.41
C GLU A 312 14.73 -29.70 6.96
N ARG A 313 14.42 -28.86 5.98
CA ARG A 313 14.57 -29.19 4.56
C ARG A 313 16.03 -29.32 4.15
N ASN A 314 16.91 -28.51 4.74
CA ASN A 314 18.35 -28.51 4.44
C ASN A 314 19.14 -29.58 5.22
N VAL A 315 18.66 -30.02 6.37
CA VAL A 315 19.26 -31.14 7.12
C VAL A 315 19.16 -32.46 6.33
N LEU A 316 18.10 -32.63 5.53
CA LEU A 316 17.90 -33.83 4.70
C LEU A 316 18.88 -33.93 3.53
N HIS A 317 19.55 -32.85 3.13
CA HIS A 317 20.49 -32.83 2.00
C HIS A 317 21.97 -32.83 2.41
N GLY A 318 22.29 -32.95 3.68
CA GLY A 318 23.66 -33.27 4.17
C GLY A 318 24.73 -32.18 4.05
N ASP A 319 24.40 -30.99 3.51
CA ASP A 319 25.37 -29.96 3.10
C ASP A 319 25.40 -28.71 3.99
N ARG A 320 24.97 -28.82 5.26
CA ARG A 320 24.92 -27.64 6.13
C ARG A 320 26.14 -27.50 7.02
N TYR A 321 26.88 -26.43 6.80
CA TYR A 321 27.66 -25.78 7.85
C TYR A 321 26.74 -24.87 8.65
N ILE A 322 26.25 -25.33 9.79
CA ILE A 322 25.52 -24.48 10.74
C ILE A 322 26.57 -23.60 11.42
N ILE A 323 26.57 -22.31 11.12
CA ILE A 323 27.30 -21.34 11.93
C ILE A 323 26.43 -21.07 13.15
N GLU A 324 26.88 -21.56 14.31
CA GLU A 324 26.15 -21.44 15.57
C GLU A 324 25.80 -19.97 15.85
N GLY A 325 24.51 -19.67 15.97
CA GLY A 325 23.97 -18.35 16.27
C GLY A 325 23.35 -17.57 15.11
N LEU A 326 23.55 -17.95 13.83
CA LEU A 326 22.89 -17.30 12.69
C LEU A 326 21.44 -17.79 12.50
N ASP A 327 21.09 -18.94 13.06
CA ASP A 327 19.77 -19.53 13.07
C ASP A 327 18.83 -18.95 14.15
N LYS A 328 19.35 -18.05 15.01
CA LYS A 328 18.61 -17.50 16.17
C LYS A 328 18.16 -16.06 16.02
N VAL A 329 18.30 -15.47 14.82
CA VAL A 329 17.86 -14.08 14.60
C VAL A 329 16.33 -14.05 14.54
N ALA A 330 15.72 -13.28 15.47
CA ALA A 330 14.27 -13.15 15.52
C ALA A 330 13.74 -12.50 14.23
N PRO A 331 12.56 -12.92 13.72
CA PRO A 331 11.91 -12.24 12.60
C PRO A 331 11.67 -10.76 12.90
N ASN A 332 11.93 -9.90 11.91
CA ASN A 332 11.65 -8.47 11.96
C ASN A 332 10.56 -8.06 10.95
N ALA A 333 10.13 -8.98 10.05
CA ALA A 333 9.13 -8.69 9.04
C ALA A 333 8.19 -9.88 8.80
N LYS A 334 6.95 -9.54 8.45
CA LYS A 334 6.02 -10.44 7.76
C LYS A 334 6.19 -10.23 6.27
N VAL A 335 6.71 -11.23 5.56
CA VAL A 335 6.92 -11.18 4.12
C VAL A 335 5.74 -11.83 3.42
N CYS A 336 5.11 -11.11 2.49
CA CYS A 336 4.02 -11.63 1.67
C CYS A 336 4.61 -12.57 0.61
N VAL A 337 4.28 -13.86 0.66
CA VAL A 337 4.83 -14.90 -0.23
C VAL A 337 3.83 -15.40 -1.26
N ASP A 338 2.55 -15.09 -1.09
CA ASP A 338 1.48 -15.48 -2.01
C ASP A 338 0.29 -14.52 -1.91
N VAL A 339 -0.54 -14.46 -2.94
CA VAL A 339 -1.68 -13.55 -3.04
C VAL A 339 -2.88 -14.20 -3.71
N ASP A 340 -4.08 -13.87 -3.24
CA ASP A 340 -5.34 -14.08 -3.97
C ASP A 340 -5.50 -12.95 -5.00
N ALA A 341 -4.83 -13.12 -6.15
CA ALA A 341 -4.76 -12.10 -7.19
C ALA A 341 -6.16 -11.75 -7.74
N GLU A 342 -7.07 -12.72 -7.85
CA GLU A 342 -8.42 -12.48 -8.35
C GLU A 342 -9.20 -11.55 -7.44
N ARG A 343 -9.20 -11.80 -6.12
CA ARG A 343 -9.86 -10.92 -5.14
C ARG A 343 -9.23 -9.54 -5.10
N LEU A 344 -7.90 -9.44 -5.21
CA LEU A 344 -7.20 -8.15 -5.25
C LEU A 344 -7.64 -7.32 -6.46
N LEU A 345 -7.64 -7.91 -7.65
CA LEU A 345 -8.03 -7.23 -8.88
C LEU A 345 -9.52 -6.85 -8.87
N GLN A 346 -10.39 -7.71 -8.36
CA GLN A 346 -11.81 -7.42 -8.17
C GLN A 346 -12.02 -6.26 -7.19
N MET A 347 -11.29 -6.23 -6.07
CA MET A 347 -11.29 -5.12 -5.13
C MET A 347 -10.90 -3.83 -5.84
N PHE A 348 -9.76 -3.80 -6.54
CA PHE A 348 -9.28 -2.63 -7.25
C PHE A 348 -10.34 -2.10 -8.23
N VAL A 349 -10.82 -2.94 -9.16
CA VAL A 349 -11.80 -2.54 -10.17
C VAL A 349 -13.09 -2.03 -9.52
N SER A 350 -13.62 -2.74 -8.53
CA SER A 350 -14.86 -2.33 -7.85
C SER A 350 -14.72 -1.00 -7.13
N ARG A 351 -13.60 -0.74 -6.45
CA ARG A 351 -13.37 0.54 -5.74
C ARG A 351 -13.26 1.70 -6.72
N ILE A 352 -12.57 1.52 -7.83
CA ILE A 352 -12.45 2.57 -8.85
C ILE A 352 -13.80 2.84 -9.51
N LYS A 353 -14.60 1.81 -9.78
CA LYS A 353 -15.96 1.95 -10.34
C LYS A 353 -16.98 2.52 -9.33
N GLY A 354 -16.61 2.66 -8.06
CA GLY A 354 -17.50 3.18 -7.01
C GLY A 354 -18.61 2.20 -6.60
N LYS A 355 -18.32 0.90 -6.66
CA LYS A 355 -19.24 -0.20 -6.31
C LYS A 355 -18.83 -0.91 -5.02
#